data_5fb06a272144882fdfd2e89efd8d249f
#
_entry.id   5fb06a272144882fdfd2e89efd8d249f
#
_cell.length_a   1.000
_cell.length_b   1.000
_cell.length_c   1.000
_cell.angle_alpha   90.00
_cell.angle_beta   90.00
_cell.angle_gamma   90.00
#
_symmetry.space_group_name_H-M   'P 1'
#
loop_
_entity.id
_entity.type
_entity.pdbx_description
1 polymer ?
#
loop_
_entity_poly.entity_id
_entity_poly.type
_entity_poly.pdbx_seq_one_letter_code
_entity_poly.pdbx_strand_id
1 'polypeptide(L)'
;MMISRRSLLLTGAVSVGAALVGCAAPAAPTPAPRQIPIPPMEEIEQRYARRIGVHALDTVTGATAGHRDTERFLMCSTAKSLMAAFVLHLSTTDPGLLDRRVTYTGADLLEYAPITSTHLGTGMTVAELCAAAVTVSDNTAHNLLLRETGGPAALTAYLAGLGDAVTRADRPEPALNEPAGDQDTTTPAALAATLRTLTTGDALPAARRDQLVAWLRANTTGDAQIRAGVPAGWQVGDKTGSGFAGEKNDVGVLTPPQGAPIVLTVFTVPTDPDDGRGEEAVAATTRAALGALGGAR
;
A
#
# COMPACT_ATOMS: atom_id res chain seq x y z
N MET A 1 55.75 -20.74 80.33
CA MET A 1 56.31 -19.39 80.25
C MET A 1 55.35 -18.57 79.41
N MET A 2 54.87 -17.46 79.92
CA MET A 2 53.64 -16.71 79.55
C MET A 2 53.69 -16.07 78.12
N ILE A 3 52.57 -16.24 77.43
CA ILE A 3 52.33 -15.58 76.16
C ILE A 3 51.18 -14.57 76.34
N SER A 4 51.50 -13.28 76.07
CA SER A 4 50.54 -12.18 76.17
C SER A 4 49.72 -12.09 74.90
N ARG A 5 48.39 -11.99 75.04
CA ARG A 5 47.44 -11.67 73.95
C ARG A 5 47.22 -10.15 73.82
N ARG A 6 47.46 -9.58 72.70
CA ARG A 6 46.99 -8.22 72.35
C ARG A 6 45.94 -8.34 71.27
N SER A 7 44.71 -7.97 71.61
CA SER A 7 43.57 -7.87 70.71
C SER A 7 43.64 -6.58 69.97
N LEU A 8 43.54 -6.62 68.61
CA LEU A 8 43.38 -5.47 67.73
C LEU A 8 41.92 -5.36 67.36
N LEU A 9 41.27 -4.26 67.75
CA LEU A 9 39.91 -3.93 67.32
C LEU A 9 40.01 -3.19 65.97
N LEU A 10 39.47 -3.76 64.88
CA LEU A 10 39.25 -3.11 63.62
C LEU A 10 37.82 -2.56 63.60
N THR A 11 37.66 -1.26 63.60
CA THR A 11 36.42 -0.55 63.36
C THR A 11 36.21 -0.46 61.86
N GLY A 12 35.26 -1.26 61.31
CA GLY A 12 34.83 -1.16 59.92
C GLY A 12 33.77 -0.07 59.76
N ALA A 13 34.07 0.95 58.97
CA ALA A 13 33.11 1.97 58.53
C ALA A 13 32.22 1.40 57.39
N VAL A 14 30.94 1.25 57.62
CA VAL A 14 29.94 0.87 56.60
C VAL A 14 29.50 2.14 55.89
N SER A 15 29.92 2.30 54.63
CA SER A 15 29.43 3.35 53.74
C SER A 15 28.11 2.92 53.12
N VAL A 16 27.02 3.53 53.53
CA VAL A 16 25.70 3.37 52.87
C VAL A 16 25.67 4.23 51.62
N GLY A 17 25.86 3.60 50.47
CA GLY A 17 25.64 4.24 49.15
C GLY A 17 24.14 4.37 48.85
N ALA A 18 23.62 5.59 48.88
CA ALA A 18 22.24 5.85 48.42
C ALA A 18 22.20 5.79 46.87
N ALA A 19 21.63 4.71 46.34
CA ALA A 19 21.32 4.60 44.93
C ALA A 19 20.13 5.54 44.62
N LEU A 20 20.37 6.65 43.92
CA LEU A 20 19.31 7.48 43.35
C LEU A 20 18.69 6.72 42.17
N VAL A 21 17.57 6.05 42.41
CA VAL A 21 16.70 5.53 41.36
C VAL A 21 16.02 6.74 40.68
N GLY A 22 16.57 7.20 39.58
CA GLY A 22 15.93 8.20 38.74
C GLY A 22 14.65 7.61 38.14
N CYS A 23 13.49 8.01 38.63
CA CYS A 23 12.22 7.78 37.94
C CYS A 23 12.24 8.54 36.61
N ALA A 24 12.55 7.87 35.49
CA ALA A 24 12.27 8.42 34.18
C ALA A 24 10.77 8.64 34.08
N ALA A 25 10.33 9.88 33.91
CA ALA A 25 8.92 10.18 33.63
C ALA A 25 8.49 9.43 32.35
N PRO A 26 7.30 8.82 32.31
CA PRO A 26 6.81 8.20 31.10
C PRO A 26 6.77 9.26 29.99
N ALA A 27 7.33 8.94 28.81
CA ALA A 27 7.27 9.82 27.65
C ALA A 27 5.79 10.15 27.39
N ALA A 28 5.50 11.43 27.19
CA ALA A 28 4.14 11.86 26.84
C ALA A 28 3.68 11.10 25.60
N PRO A 29 2.43 10.60 25.55
CA PRO A 29 1.93 9.90 24.37
C PRO A 29 2.06 10.81 23.15
N THR A 30 2.66 10.30 22.08
CA THR A 30 2.73 11.02 20.80
C THR A 30 1.29 11.35 20.39
N PRO A 31 0.97 12.63 20.10
CA PRO A 31 -0.38 12.98 19.67
C PRO A 31 -0.78 12.11 18.49
N ALA A 32 -2.02 11.60 18.50
CA ALA A 32 -2.55 10.86 17.36
C ALA A 32 -2.47 11.76 16.11
N PRO A 33 -2.10 11.18 14.93
CA PRO A 33 -2.02 11.96 13.70
C PRO A 33 -3.34 12.70 13.46
N ARG A 34 -3.24 14.00 13.19
CA ARG A 34 -4.43 14.84 12.96
C ARG A 34 -5.02 14.47 11.60
N GLN A 35 -6.23 13.93 11.60
CA GLN A 35 -7.00 13.75 10.39
C GLN A 35 -7.61 15.09 9.96
N ILE A 36 -7.35 15.48 8.72
CA ILE A 36 -7.81 16.72 8.13
C ILE A 36 -9.02 16.39 7.25
N PRO A 37 -10.20 17.03 7.44
CA PRO A 37 -11.30 16.88 6.51
C PRO A 37 -10.91 17.38 5.12
N ILE A 38 -11.42 16.75 4.07
CA ILE A 38 -11.24 17.19 2.70
C ILE A 38 -12.51 17.92 2.24
N PRO A 39 -12.57 19.26 2.29
CA PRO A 39 -13.66 19.97 1.61
C PRO A 39 -13.29 20.09 0.12
N PRO A 40 -14.19 19.93 -0.81
CA PRO A 40 -15.64 19.74 -0.72
C PRO A 40 -16.06 18.32 -1.20
N MET A 41 -15.82 17.27 -0.43
CA MET A 41 -16.04 15.88 -0.92
C MET A 41 -17.49 15.60 -1.31
N GLU A 42 -18.46 16.12 -0.54
CA GLU A 42 -19.88 15.93 -0.85
C GLU A 42 -20.27 16.55 -2.20
N GLU A 43 -19.68 17.69 -2.55
CA GLU A 43 -19.91 18.35 -3.85
C GLU A 43 -19.28 17.53 -4.98
N ILE A 44 -18.11 16.91 -4.75
CA ILE A 44 -17.46 16.03 -5.73
C ILE A 44 -18.30 14.76 -5.92
N GLU A 45 -18.79 14.14 -4.84
CA GLU A 45 -19.67 12.96 -4.92
C GLU A 45 -20.94 13.28 -5.70
N GLN A 46 -21.59 14.42 -5.42
CA GLN A 46 -22.79 14.86 -6.14
C GLN A 46 -22.51 15.14 -7.61
N ARG A 47 -21.43 15.86 -7.90
CA ARG A 47 -21.04 16.25 -9.27
C ARG A 47 -20.80 15.01 -10.16
N TYR A 48 -20.16 13.99 -9.64
CA TYR A 48 -19.80 12.80 -10.39
C TYR A 48 -20.74 11.62 -10.15
N ALA A 49 -21.81 11.81 -9.36
CA ALA A 49 -22.75 10.76 -9.00
C ALA A 49 -22.05 9.48 -8.50
N ARG A 50 -21.11 9.62 -7.55
CA ARG A 50 -20.31 8.50 -7.03
C ARG A 50 -20.16 8.56 -5.52
N ARG A 51 -20.15 7.41 -4.87
CA ARG A 51 -19.61 7.24 -3.52
C ARG A 51 -18.09 7.18 -3.62
N ILE A 52 -17.38 8.03 -2.89
CA ILE A 52 -15.93 8.18 -3.00
C ILE A 52 -15.27 7.97 -1.64
N GLY A 53 -14.34 7.02 -1.56
CA GLY A 53 -13.45 6.86 -0.43
C GLY A 53 -12.04 7.34 -0.79
N VAL A 54 -11.45 8.17 0.06
CA VAL A 54 -10.10 8.70 -0.15
C VAL A 54 -9.32 8.78 1.15
N HIS A 55 -8.04 8.43 1.09
CA HIS A 55 -7.08 8.67 2.16
C HIS A 55 -5.75 9.15 1.57
N ALA A 56 -5.29 10.31 2.03
CA ALA A 56 -3.98 10.87 1.71
C ALA A 56 -3.12 10.93 2.98
N LEU A 57 -1.89 10.46 2.91
CA LEU A 57 -0.95 10.37 4.02
C LEU A 57 0.39 11.00 3.65
N ASP A 58 0.78 12.05 4.35
CA ASP A 58 2.15 12.58 4.30
C ASP A 58 3.08 11.62 5.05
N THR A 59 4.05 11.04 4.36
CA THR A 59 4.87 9.94 4.91
C THR A 59 5.89 10.39 5.95
N VAL A 60 6.19 11.67 6.06
CA VAL A 60 7.14 12.23 7.03
C VAL A 60 6.43 12.81 8.24
N THR A 61 5.42 13.64 8.03
CA THR A 61 4.71 14.28 9.14
C THR A 61 3.68 13.36 9.79
N GLY A 62 3.22 12.33 9.07
CA GLY A 62 2.11 11.48 9.48
C GLY A 62 0.74 12.16 9.39
N ALA A 63 0.67 13.40 8.87
CA ALA A 63 -0.61 14.07 8.67
C ALA A 63 -1.45 13.33 7.62
N THR A 64 -2.74 13.19 7.89
CA THR A 64 -3.67 12.50 7.01
C THR A 64 -4.85 13.40 6.62
N ALA A 65 -5.37 13.21 5.42
CA ALA A 65 -6.63 13.78 4.98
C ALA A 65 -7.50 12.64 4.42
N GLY A 66 -8.76 12.57 4.83
CA GLY A 66 -9.61 11.43 4.49
C GLY A 66 -11.09 11.77 4.42
N HIS A 67 -11.82 11.01 3.59
CA HIS A 67 -13.27 10.97 3.48
C HIS A 67 -13.71 9.53 3.21
N ARG A 68 -14.67 9.00 3.96
CA ARG A 68 -15.10 7.59 3.94
C ARG A 68 -13.93 6.61 3.96
N ASP A 69 -12.83 6.99 4.57
CA ASP A 69 -11.56 6.28 4.49
C ASP A 69 -11.51 4.99 5.32
N THR A 70 -12.53 4.76 6.15
CA THR A 70 -12.76 3.51 6.88
C THR A 70 -13.88 2.64 6.30
N GLU A 71 -14.56 3.10 5.24
CA GLU A 71 -15.55 2.30 4.54
C GLU A 71 -14.88 1.31 3.57
N ARG A 72 -15.54 0.16 3.34
CA ARG A 72 -15.03 -0.84 2.40
C ARG A 72 -15.35 -0.50 0.96
N PHE A 73 -14.36 -0.75 0.11
CA PHE A 73 -14.42 -0.63 -1.34
C PHE A 73 -13.77 -1.85 -1.99
N LEU A 74 -14.31 -2.26 -3.14
CA LEU A 74 -13.73 -3.30 -3.98
C LEU A 74 -12.36 -2.82 -4.50
N MET A 75 -11.31 -3.63 -4.35
CA MET A 75 -9.96 -3.24 -4.80
C MET A 75 -9.81 -3.23 -6.31
N CYS A 76 -10.45 -4.16 -6.97
CA CYS A 76 -10.19 -4.43 -8.38
C CYS A 76 -8.68 -4.62 -8.63
N SER A 77 -8.18 -4.17 -9.77
CA SER A 77 -6.77 -4.31 -10.14
C SER A 77 -5.77 -3.55 -9.27
N THR A 78 -6.20 -2.72 -8.30
CA THR A 78 -5.25 -2.13 -7.34
C THR A 78 -4.54 -3.22 -6.51
N ALA A 79 -5.16 -4.40 -6.33
CA ALA A 79 -4.59 -5.58 -5.70
C ALA A 79 -3.28 -6.06 -6.35
N LYS A 80 -3.05 -5.75 -7.63
CA LYS A 80 -1.84 -6.14 -8.38
C LYS A 80 -0.58 -5.47 -7.84
N SER A 81 -0.69 -4.27 -7.26
CA SER A 81 0.42 -3.63 -6.56
C SER A 81 0.84 -4.39 -5.31
N LEU A 82 -0.13 -4.92 -4.56
CA LEU A 82 0.09 -5.74 -3.38
C LEU A 82 0.69 -7.10 -3.74
N MET A 83 0.21 -7.69 -4.85
CA MET A 83 0.72 -8.95 -5.38
C MET A 83 2.19 -8.82 -5.78
N ALA A 84 2.57 -7.76 -6.49
CA ALA A 84 3.95 -7.50 -6.87
C ALA A 84 4.85 -7.29 -5.63
N ALA A 85 4.36 -6.58 -4.62
CA ALA A 85 5.07 -6.42 -3.34
C ALA A 85 5.26 -7.76 -2.61
N PHE A 86 4.25 -8.63 -2.61
CA PHE A 86 4.34 -9.97 -2.02
C PHE A 86 5.39 -10.83 -2.73
N VAL A 87 5.43 -10.83 -4.05
CA VAL A 87 6.49 -11.51 -4.83
C VAL A 87 7.87 -10.97 -4.47
N LEU A 88 8.02 -9.64 -4.39
CA LEU A 88 9.28 -9.02 -3.99
C LEU A 88 9.70 -9.40 -2.57
N HIS A 89 8.74 -9.52 -1.65
CA HIS A 89 9.00 -10.04 -0.30
C HIS A 89 9.51 -11.49 -0.35
N LEU A 90 8.82 -12.39 -1.05
CA LEU A 90 9.24 -13.78 -1.19
C LEU A 90 10.63 -13.90 -1.82
N SER A 91 10.99 -13.03 -2.76
CA SER A 91 12.31 -13.01 -3.39
C SER A 91 13.46 -12.66 -2.44
N THR A 92 13.17 -12.22 -1.21
CA THR A 92 14.21 -12.01 -0.19
C THR A 92 14.72 -13.32 0.41
N THR A 93 13.91 -14.35 0.42
CA THR A 93 14.25 -15.70 0.92
C THR A 93 14.46 -16.71 -0.19
N ASP A 94 13.97 -16.43 -1.41
CA ASP A 94 14.22 -17.19 -2.63
C ASP A 94 14.87 -16.29 -3.72
N PRO A 95 16.19 -16.16 -3.73
CA PRO A 95 16.89 -15.27 -4.67
C PRO A 95 16.64 -15.58 -6.16
N GLY A 96 16.29 -16.82 -6.49
CA GLY A 96 15.97 -17.24 -7.86
C GLY A 96 14.53 -16.97 -8.29
N LEU A 97 13.65 -16.54 -7.38
CA LEU A 97 12.23 -16.40 -7.66
C LEU A 97 11.95 -15.47 -8.83
N LEU A 98 12.57 -14.30 -8.86
CA LEU A 98 12.28 -13.28 -9.89
C LEU A 98 12.70 -13.74 -11.30
N ASP A 99 13.74 -14.55 -11.41
CA ASP A 99 14.25 -15.08 -12.68
C ASP A 99 13.58 -16.39 -13.08
N ARG A 100 12.78 -17.00 -12.19
CA ARG A 100 12.02 -18.21 -12.46
C ARG A 100 11.06 -17.97 -13.61
N ARG A 101 11.17 -18.83 -14.64
CA ARG A 101 10.29 -18.77 -15.81
C ARG A 101 9.02 -19.58 -15.57
N VAL A 102 7.90 -18.93 -15.75
CA VAL A 102 6.56 -19.51 -15.68
C VAL A 102 6.08 -19.76 -17.10
N THR A 103 5.75 -21.01 -17.40
CA THR A 103 5.14 -21.41 -18.67
C THR A 103 3.63 -21.51 -18.50
N TYR A 104 2.90 -21.13 -19.52
CA TYR A 104 1.45 -21.15 -19.55
C TYR A 104 0.95 -21.38 -20.98
N THR A 105 -0.32 -21.65 -21.13
CA THR A 105 -0.96 -22.00 -22.41
C THR A 105 -2.10 -21.03 -22.74
N GLY A 106 -2.70 -21.18 -23.93
CA GLY A 106 -3.89 -20.39 -24.29
C GLY A 106 -5.07 -20.60 -23.35
N ALA A 107 -5.13 -21.72 -22.63
CA ALA A 107 -6.19 -21.98 -21.63
C ALA A 107 -6.04 -21.12 -20.35
N ASP A 108 -4.87 -20.57 -20.09
CA ASP A 108 -4.60 -19.69 -18.97
C ASP A 108 -4.93 -18.21 -19.30
N LEU A 109 -5.07 -17.88 -20.60
CA LEU A 109 -5.31 -16.49 -21.03
C LEU A 109 -6.70 -16.01 -20.68
N LEU A 110 -6.73 -14.84 -20.05
CA LEU A 110 -7.93 -14.05 -19.83
C LEU A 110 -8.13 -13.03 -20.96
N GLU A 111 -9.32 -12.47 -21.08
CA GLU A 111 -9.65 -11.48 -22.10
C GLU A 111 -8.68 -10.28 -22.09
N TYR A 112 -8.36 -9.75 -20.89
CA TYR A 112 -7.41 -8.66 -20.76
C TYR A 112 -6.01 -9.18 -20.40
N ALA A 113 -5.22 -9.50 -21.41
CA ALA A 113 -3.89 -10.09 -21.31
C ALA A 113 -2.90 -9.46 -22.31
N PRO A 114 -2.66 -8.14 -22.27
CA PRO A 114 -1.95 -7.42 -23.34
C PRO A 114 -0.49 -7.85 -23.54
N ILE A 115 0.17 -8.33 -22.50
CA ILE A 115 1.57 -8.80 -22.55
C ILE A 115 1.63 -10.32 -22.57
N THR A 116 0.94 -10.99 -21.66
CA THR A 116 1.02 -12.46 -21.56
C THR A 116 0.55 -13.15 -22.83
N SER A 117 -0.41 -12.60 -23.58
CA SER A 117 -0.87 -13.17 -24.86
C SER A 117 0.24 -13.25 -25.93
N THR A 118 1.27 -12.40 -25.83
CA THR A 118 2.38 -12.36 -26.79
C THR A 118 3.54 -13.30 -26.43
N HIS A 119 3.48 -13.95 -25.26
CA HIS A 119 4.55 -14.81 -24.73
C HIS A 119 4.13 -16.28 -24.58
N LEU A 120 3.06 -16.70 -25.28
CA LEU A 120 2.70 -18.12 -25.36
C LEU A 120 3.84 -18.93 -25.97
N GLY A 121 4.17 -20.05 -25.36
CA GLY A 121 5.26 -20.94 -25.80
C GLY A 121 6.66 -20.55 -25.28
N THR A 122 6.93 -19.29 -24.98
CA THR A 122 8.20 -18.87 -24.34
C THR A 122 8.07 -18.76 -22.82
N GLY A 123 6.88 -18.50 -22.33
CA GLY A 123 6.64 -18.12 -20.93
C GLY A 123 7.26 -16.77 -20.59
N MET A 124 7.10 -16.37 -19.33
CA MET A 124 7.64 -15.13 -18.77
C MET A 124 8.30 -15.40 -17.42
N THR A 125 9.30 -14.62 -17.07
CA THR A 125 9.85 -14.66 -15.71
C THR A 125 8.84 -14.08 -14.71
N VAL A 126 8.97 -14.43 -13.44
CA VAL A 126 8.12 -13.87 -12.37
C VAL A 126 8.27 -12.35 -12.31
N ALA A 127 9.46 -11.80 -12.54
CA ALA A 127 9.67 -10.34 -12.61
C ALA A 127 8.92 -9.70 -13.80
N GLU A 128 8.94 -10.33 -14.97
CA GLU A 128 8.18 -9.87 -16.16
C GLU A 128 6.68 -9.94 -15.93
N LEU A 129 6.18 -10.96 -15.24
CA LEU A 129 4.76 -11.06 -14.84
C LEU A 129 4.37 -9.95 -13.86
N CYS A 130 5.20 -9.64 -12.84
CA CYS A 130 4.97 -8.51 -11.95
C CYS A 130 4.91 -7.18 -12.72
N ALA A 131 5.86 -6.95 -13.62
CA ALA A 131 5.88 -5.76 -14.46
C ALA A 131 4.59 -5.66 -15.31
N ALA A 132 4.17 -6.73 -15.98
CA ALA A 132 2.95 -6.75 -16.79
C ALA A 132 1.68 -6.50 -15.95
N ALA A 133 1.58 -7.14 -14.77
CA ALA A 133 0.45 -6.95 -13.87
C ALA A 133 0.34 -5.50 -13.38
N VAL A 134 1.47 -4.85 -13.06
CA VAL A 134 1.46 -3.49 -12.51
C VAL A 134 1.36 -2.44 -13.62
N THR A 135 2.16 -2.54 -14.68
CA THR A 135 2.32 -1.45 -15.67
C THR A 135 1.18 -1.34 -16.67
N VAL A 136 0.58 -2.46 -17.05
CA VAL A 136 -0.54 -2.51 -18.01
C VAL A 136 -1.75 -3.29 -17.47
N SER A 137 -1.73 -3.65 -16.21
CA SER A 137 -2.84 -4.35 -15.54
C SER A 137 -3.20 -5.72 -16.14
N ASP A 138 -2.23 -6.48 -16.67
CA ASP A 138 -2.44 -7.80 -17.27
C ASP A 138 -3.07 -8.79 -16.27
N ASN A 139 -4.28 -9.28 -16.57
CA ASN A 139 -5.05 -10.15 -15.67
C ASN A 139 -4.47 -11.56 -15.61
N THR A 140 -4.01 -12.09 -16.73
CA THR A 140 -3.36 -13.40 -16.78
C THR A 140 -2.07 -13.39 -15.98
N ALA A 141 -1.26 -12.33 -16.09
CA ALA A 141 -0.05 -12.18 -15.28
C ALA A 141 -0.37 -12.23 -13.78
N HIS A 142 -1.43 -11.54 -13.33
CA HIS A 142 -1.86 -11.60 -11.93
C HIS A 142 -2.22 -13.01 -11.48
N ASN A 143 -3.01 -13.75 -12.26
CA ASN A 143 -3.40 -15.11 -11.91
C ASN A 143 -2.23 -16.09 -11.93
N LEU A 144 -1.27 -15.92 -12.85
CA LEU A 144 -0.05 -16.68 -12.85
C LEU A 144 0.78 -16.44 -11.58
N LEU A 145 0.90 -15.17 -11.14
CA LEU A 145 1.57 -14.83 -9.88
C LEU A 145 0.85 -15.41 -8.66
N LEU A 146 -0.49 -15.36 -8.61
CA LEU A 146 -1.26 -16.04 -7.55
C LEU A 146 -0.95 -17.53 -7.50
N ARG A 147 -0.89 -18.20 -8.65
CA ARG A 147 -0.55 -19.63 -8.75
C ARG A 147 0.84 -19.93 -8.19
N GLU A 148 1.84 -19.11 -8.52
CA GLU A 148 3.22 -19.26 -8.07
C GLU A 148 3.45 -18.98 -6.59
N THR A 149 2.53 -18.26 -5.93
CA THR A 149 2.72 -17.76 -4.56
C THR A 149 1.75 -18.33 -3.53
N GLY A 150 0.91 -19.30 -3.91
CA GLY A 150 -0.03 -19.97 -2.98
C GLY A 150 -1.44 -19.39 -2.95
N GLY A 151 -1.80 -18.56 -3.95
CA GLY A 151 -3.15 -18.08 -4.17
C GLY A 151 -3.54 -16.84 -3.34
N PRO A 152 -4.81 -16.41 -3.46
CA PRO A 152 -5.30 -15.20 -2.79
C PRO A 152 -5.15 -15.24 -1.25
N ALA A 153 -5.35 -16.41 -0.64
CA ALA A 153 -5.20 -16.57 0.81
C ALA A 153 -3.76 -16.29 1.29
N ALA A 154 -2.73 -16.64 0.50
CA ALA A 154 -1.35 -16.33 0.84
C ALA A 154 -1.07 -14.81 0.79
N LEU A 155 -1.64 -14.12 -0.20
CA LEU A 155 -1.57 -12.66 -0.27
C LEU A 155 -2.26 -12.02 0.95
N THR A 156 -3.46 -12.46 1.31
CA THR A 156 -4.16 -11.96 2.51
C THR A 156 -3.35 -12.21 3.79
N ALA A 157 -2.74 -13.39 3.94
CA ALA A 157 -1.88 -13.69 5.09
C ALA A 157 -0.63 -12.80 5.14
N TYR A 158 -0.02 -12.50 4.00
CA TYR A 158 1.10 -11.57 3.91
C TYR A 158 0.70 -10.16 4.37
N LEU A 159 -0.44 -9.65 3.90
CA LEU A 159 -0.95 -8.32 4.31
C LEU A 159 -1.24 -8.27 5.81
N ALA A 160 -1.86 -9.31 6.37
CA ALA A 160 -2.06 -9.43 7.82
C ALA A 160 -0.73 -9.42 8.59
N GLY A 161 0.32 -10.05 8.06
CA GLY A 161 1.69 -10.00 8.60
C GLY A 161 2.31 -8.60 8.60
N LEU A 162 1.87 -7.72 7.71
CA LEU A 162 2.24 -6.29 7.69
C LEU A 162 1.40 -5.43 8.65
N GLY A 163 0.43 -6.02 9.34
CA GLY A 163 -0.50 -5.31 10.23
C GLY A 163 -1.81 -4.87 9.56
N ASP A 164 -2.05 -5.23 8.30
CA ASP A 164 -3.29 -4.95 7.58
C ASP A 164 -4.28 -6.11 7.75
N ALA A 165 -5.10 -6.03 8.80
CA ALA A 165 -6.17 -7.00 9.07
C ALA A 165 -7.49 -6.69 8.32
N VAL A 166 -7.51 -5.65 7.49
CA VAL A 166 -8.70 -5.15 6.80
C VAL A 166 -8.74 -5.59 5.35
N THR A 167 -7.63 -5.44 4.64
CA THR A 167 -7.50 -5.79 3.21
C THR A 167 -7.53 -7.30 3.03
N ARG A 168 -8.34 -7.75 2.09
CA ARG A 168 -8.41 -9.17 1.77
C ARG A 168 -8.50 -9.42 0.27
N ALA A 169 -7.75 -10.40 -0.19
CA ALA A 169 -7.83 -11.00 -1.51
C ALA A 169 -8.47 -12.39 -1.35
N ASP A 170 -9.52 -12.66 -2.10
CA ASP A 170 -10.29 -13.90 -1.97
C ASP A 170 -10.37 -14.67 -3.29
N ARG A 171 -10.40 -13.96 -4.41
CA ARG A 171 -10.68 -14.52 -5.74
C ARG A 171 -9.61 -14.12 -6.75
N PRO A 172 -9.39 -14.93 -7.79
CA PRO A 172 -8.56 -14.55 -8.93
C PRO A 172 -9.31 -13.60 -9.89
N GLU A 173 -8.60 -13.07 -10.88
CA GLU A 173 -9.18 -12.41 -12.04
C GLU A 173 -10.03 -13.42 -12.88
N PRO A 174 -11.15 -13.03 -13.46
CA PRO A 174 -11.75 -11.70 -13.39
C PRO A 174 -12.72 -11.51 -12.20
N ALA A 175 -12.98 -12.58 -11.41
CA ALA A 175 -14.02 -12.59 -10.36
C ALA A 175 -13.79 -11.55 -9.25
N LEU A 176 -12.53 -11.17 -8.99
CA LEU A 176 -12.20 -10.14 -8.00
C LEU A 176 -12.75 -8.74 -8.35
N ASN A 177 -13.23 -8.53 -9.60
CA ASN A 177 -13.83 -7.27 -10.05
C ASN A 177 -15.36 -7.22 -9.91
N GLU A 178 -15.96 -8.27 -9.34
CA GLU A 178 -17.39 -8.34 -9.07
C GLU A 178 -17.68 -8.09 -7.58
N PRO A 179 -18.58 -7.17 -7.21
CA PRO A 179 -18.99 -6.99 -5.82
C PRO A 179 -19.54 -8.27 -5.21
N ALA A 180 -18.99 -8.72 -4.08
CA ALA A 180 -19.42 -9.93 -3.38
C ALA A 180 -19.24 -9.78 -1.85
N GLY A 181 -20.01 -8.88 -1.25
CA GLY A 181 -19.87 -8.53 0.17
C GLY A 181 -18.50 -7.95 0.46
N ASP A 182 -17.78 -8.52 1.45
CA ASP A 182 -16.46 -8.06 1.84
C ASP A 182 -15.31 -8.70 1.03
N GLN A 183 -15.61 -9.62 0.08
CA GLN A 183 -14.56 -10.26 -0.71
C GLN A 183 -13.81 -9.26 -1.58
N ASP A 184 -12.49 -9.40 -1.67
CA ASP A 184 -11.58 -8.59 -2.48
C ASP A 184 -11.66 -7.09 -2.19
N THR A 185 -11.97 -6.73 -0.93
CA THR A 185 -12.14 -5.34 -0.49
C THR A 185 -11.01 -4.87 0.43
N THR A 186 -10.89 -3.57 0.50
CA THR A 186 -10.05 -2.84 1.45
C THR A 186 -10.79 -1.61 1.97
N THR A 187 -10.16 -0.83 2.84
CA THR A 187 -10.53 0.55 3.11
C THR A 187 -9.43 1.49 2.61
N PRO A 188 -9.74 2.74 2.19
CA PRO A 188 -8.72 3.69 1.76
C PRO A 188 -7.58 3.85 2.77
N ALA A 189 -7.90 3.95 4.06
CA ALA A 189 -6.90 4.11 5.12
C ALA A 189 -6.02 2.86 5.29
N ALA A 190 -6.58 1.65 5.25
CA ALA A 190 -5.82 0.41 5.38
C ALA A 190 -4.83 0.25 4.23
N LEU A 191 -5.31 0.43 2.98
CA LEU A 191 -4.44 0.30 1.82
C LEU A 191 -3.37 1.39 1.78
N ALA A 192 -3.68 2.63 2.18
CA ALA A 192 -2.68 3.69 2.28
C ALA A 192 -1.57 3.36 3.30
N ALA A 193 -1.93 2.82 4.47
CA ALA A 193 -0.95 2.38 5.47
C ALA A 193 -0.07 1.25 4.93
N THR A 194 -0.65 0.26 4.26
CA THR A 194 0.08 -0.85 3.63
C THR A 194 1.01 -0.35 2.53
N LEU A 195 0.54 0.51 1.62
CA LEU A 195 1.39 1.09 0.56
C LEU A 195 2.53 1.94 1.15
N ARG A 196 2.27 2.73 2.19
CA ARG A 196 3.34 3.46 2.89
C ARG A 196 4.42 2.50 3.38
N THR A 197 4.04 1.43 4.05
CA THR A 197 4.97 0.43 4.60
C THR A 197 5.79 -0.24 3.49
N LEU A 198 5.18 -0.48 2.32
CA LEU A 198 5.81 -1.14 1.17
C LEU A 198 6.67 -0.20 0.32
N THR A 199 6.33 1.10 0.21
CA THR A 199 6.98 2.02 -0.74
C THR A 199 7.93 3.02 -0.08
N THR A 200 7.75 3.33 1.20
CA THR A 200 8.58 4.29 1.95
C THR A 200 9.05 3.76 3.30
N GLY A 201 8.48 2.65 3.78
CA GLY A 201 8.87 1.97 5.01
C GLY A 201 9.95 0.91 4.80
N ASP A 202 10.06 -0.03 5.72
CA ASP A 202 11.10 -1.05 5.83
C ASP A 202 10.62 -2.49 5.61
N ALA A 203 9.36 -2.68 5.19
CA ALA A 203 8.80 -4.01 4.91
C ALA A 203 9.53 -4.74 3.75
N LEU A 204 10.14 -3.98 2.86
CA LEU A 204 10.98 -4.50 1.78
C LEU A 204 12.40 -3.93 1.88
N PRO A 205 13.45 -4.73 1.58
CA PRO A 205 14.80 -4.20 1.39
C PRO A 205 14.80 -3.10 0.32
N ALA A 206 15.71 -2.12 0.43
CA ALA A 206 15.73 -0.93 -0.43
C ALA A 206 15.62 -1.26 -1.93
N ALA A 207 16.43 -2.20 -2.43
CA ALA A 207 16.41 -2.59 -3.84
C ALA A 207 15.05 -3.16 -4.29
N ARG A 208 14.33 -3.88 -3.42
CA ARG A 208 12.99 -4.43 -3.72
C ARG A 208 11.91 -3.36 -3.66
N ARG A 209 12.00 -2.46 -2.70
CA ARG A 209 11.15 -1.28 -2.61
C ARG A 209 11.30 -0.38 -3.84
N ASP A 210 12.54 -0.10 -4.25
CA ASP A 210 12.82 0.71 -5.44
C ASP A 210 12.28 0.03 -6.70
N GLN A 211 12.36 -1.28 -6.80
CA GLN A 211 11.78 -2.06 -7.90
C GLN A 211 10.24 -1.94 -7.94
N LEU A 212 9.56 -2.03 -6.79
CA LEU A 212 8.11 -1.83 -6.71
C LEU A 212 7.73 -0.43 -7.18
N VAL A 213 8.42 0.59 -6.67
CA VAL A 213 8.16 1.99 -7.04
C VAL A 213 8.45 2.23 -8.53
N ALA A 214 9.49 1.58 -9.09
CA ALA A 214 9.80 1.66 -10.51
C ALA A 214 8.65 1.08 -11.37
N TRP A 215 8.09 -0.06 -11.02
CA TRP A 215 6.95 -0.63 -11.72
C TRP A 215 5.70 0.26 -11.60
N LEU A 216 5.41 0.79 -10.42
CA LEU A 216 4.30 1.74 -10.23
C LEU A 216 4.47 3.00 -11.07
N ARG A 217 5.68 3.57 -11.17
CA ARG A 217 5.98 4.73 -12.03
C ARG A 217 5.83 4.43 -13.50
N ALA A 218 6.11 3.20 -13.92
CA ALA A 218 5.97 2.73 -15.29
C ALA A 218 4.52 2.35 -15.66
N ASN A 219 3.54 2.49 -14.75
CA ASN A 219 2.13 2.29 -15.05
C ASN A 219 1.67 3.25 -16.16
N THR A 220 0.92 2.70 -17.13
CA THR A 220 0.40 3.44 -18.29
C THR A 220 -1.11 3.61 -18.28
N THR A 221 -1.78 3.13 -17.21
CA THR A 221 -3.25 3.12 -17.14
C THR A 221 -3.85 4.27 -16.31
N GLY A 222 -3.00 5.11 -15.66
CA GLY A 222 -3.43 6.12 -14.68
C GLY A 222 -3.43 7.57 -15.15
N ASP A 223 -3.13 7.86 -16.42
CA ASP A 223 -2.90 9.23 -16.89
C ASP A 223 -4.10 10.16 -16.67
N ALA A 224 -5.34 9.65 -16.79
CA ALA A 224 -6.57 10.42 -16.58
C ALA A 224 -7.06 10.47 -15.11
N GLN A 225 -6.39 9.75 -14.19
CA GLN A 225 -6.80 9.57 -12.80
C GLN A 225 -5.92 10.39 -11.84
N ILE A 226 -5.20 9.76 -10.91
CA ILE A 226 -4.32 10.46 -9.96
C ILE A 226 -3.35 11.40 -10.70
N ARG A 227 -2.73 10.96 -11.78
CA ARG A 227 -1.76 11.76 -12.54
C ARG A 227 -2.36 13.07 -13.07
N ALA A 228 -3.63 13.06 -13.49
CA ALA A 228 -4.35 14.27 -13.91
C ALA A 228 -4.73 15.19 -12.73
N GLY A 229 -4.63 14.69 -11.51
CA GLY A 229 -4.95 15.43 -10.29
C GLY A 229 -3.76 16.08 -9.59
N VAL A 230 -2.52 15.66 -9.90
CA VAL A 230 -1.31 16.19 -9.25
C VAL A 230 -0.79 17.45 -9.94
N PRO A 231 -0.11 18.36 -9.21
CA PRO A 231 0.56 19.50 -9.83
C PRO A 231 1.69 19.08 -10.78
N ALA A 232 2.03 19.95 -11.73
CA ALA A 232 3.14 19.70 -12.65
C ALA A 232 4.48 19.50 -11.90
N GLY A 233 5.31 18.60 -12.42
CA GLY A 233 6.65 18.30 -11.87
C GLY A 233 6.66 17.23 -10.78
N TRP A 234 5.50 16.73 -10.34
CA TRP A 234 5.44 15.59 -9.42
C TRP A 234 5.72 14.28 -10.14
N GLN A 235 6.36 13.35 -9.44
CA GLN A 235 6.50 11.97 -9.89
C GLN A 235 5.40 11.12 -9.26
N VAL A 236 4.68 10.37 -10.08
CA VAL A 236 3.58 9.50 -9.64
C VAL A 236 3.91 8.06 -9.97
N GLY A 237 3.86 7.21 -8.96
CA GLY A 237 3.85 5.76 -9.11
C GLY A 237 2.49 5.26 -8.64
N ASP A 238 1.65 4.75 -9.55
CA ASP A 238 0.27 4.40 -9.27
C ASP A 238 -0.14 3.03 -9.80
N LYS A 239 -1.26 2.53 -9.31
CA LYS A 239 -1.96 1.36 -9.84
C LYS A 239 -3.46 1.59 -9.86
N THR A 240 -4.02 1.55 -11.05
CA THR A 240 -5.46 1.71 -11.26
C THR A 240 -6.24 0.41 -11.02
N GLY A 241 -7.55 0.54 -10.80
CA GLY A 241 -8.50 -0.55 -10.73
C GLY A 241 -9.84 -0.19 -11.36
N SER A 242 -10.42 -1.13 -12.12
CA SER A 242 -11.76 -0.97 -12.70
C SER A 242 -12.59 -2.20 -12.41
N GLY A 243 -13.82 -2.01 -11.94
CA GLY A 243 -14.76 -3.08 -11.64
C GLY A 243 -15.93 -3.14 -12.62
N PHE A 244 -16.69 -4.24 -12.58
CA PHE A 244 -17.81 -4.46 -13.50
C PHE A 244 -19.05 -3.61 -13.17
N ALA A 245 -19.14 -3.07 -11.96
CA ALA A 245 -20.20 -2.12 -11.60
C ALA A 245 -19.80 -0.66 -11.86
N GLY A 246 -18.73 -0.41 -12.64
CA GLY A 246 -18.26 0.93 -13.03
C GLY A 246 -17.32 1.58 -12.01
N GLU A 247 -16.78 0.80 -11.08
CA GLU A 247 -15.74 1.27 -10.16
C GLU A 247 -14.53 1.80 -10.94
N LYS A 248 -13.98 2.91 -10.48
CA LYS A 248 -12.70 3.46 -10.91
C LYS A 248 -11.90 3.83 -9.68
N ASN A 249 -10.81 3.14 -9.52
CA ASN A 249 -9.93 3.27 -8.36
C ASN A 249 -8.52 3.63 -8.82
N ASP A 250 -7.79 4.33 -7.98
CA ASP A 250 -6.37 4.55 -8.20
C ASP A 250 -5.65 4.73 -6.86
N VAL A 251 -4.49 4.11 -6.74
CA VAL A 251 -3.70 4.13 -5.51
C VAL A 251 -2.23 4.33 -5.85
N GLY A 252 -1.52 5.14 -5.08
CA GLY A 252 -0.14 5.40 -5.44
C GLY A 252 0.69 6.16 -4.42
N VAL A 253 1.96 6.32 -4.77
CA VAL A 253 2.96 7.15 -4.09
C VAL A 253 3.30 8.34 -4.97
N LEU A 254 3.10 9.54 -4.42
CA LEU A 254 3.25 10.82 -5.09
C LEU A 254 4.48 11.51 -4.52
N THR A 255 5.46 11.79 -5.35
CA THR A 255 6.71 12.44 -4.91
C THR A 255 6.74 13.86 -5.47
N PRO A 256 6.57 14.90 -4.61
CA PRO A 256 6.70 16.29 -5.04
C PRO A 256 8.16 16.60 -5.39
N PRO A 257 8.43 17.66 -6.17
CA PRO A 257 9.80 18.10 -6.47
C PRO A 257 10.60 18.44 -5.21
N GLN A 258 9.92 18.87 -4.17
CA GLN A 258 10.47 19.14 -2.84
C GLN A 258 9.50 18.66 -1.77
N GLY A 259 10.03 18.07 -0.69
CA GLY A 259 9.24 17.57 0.43
C GLY A 259 9.08 16.04 0.43
N ALA A 260 8.19 15.58 1.30
CA ALA A 260 7.97 14.17 1.54
C ALA A 260 7.05 13.53 0.50
N PRO A 261 7.22 12.25 0.18
CA PRO A 261 6.23 11.50 -0.57
C PRO A 261 4.87 11.49 0.15
N ILE A 262 3.80 11.50 -0.63
CA ILE A 262 2.43 11.33 -0.16
C ILE A 262 1.93 10.00 -0.69
N VAL A 263 1.35 9.18 0.17
CA VAL A 263 0.57 8.00 -0.26
C VAL A 263 -0.88 8.43 -0.40
N LEU A 264 -1.48 8.13 -1.54
CA LEU A 264 -2.86 8.46 -1.85
C LEU A 264 -3.60 7.21 -2.33
N THR A 265 -4.80 7.01 -1.80
CA THR A 265 -5.72 5.96 -2.26
C THR A 265 -7.07 6.59 -2.52
N VAL A 266 -7.62 6.34 -3.71
CA VAL A 266 -8.94 6.82 -4.14
C VAL A 266 -9.75 5.64 -4.68
N PHE A 267 -10.93 5.44 -4.12
CA PHE A 267 -11.87 4.41 -4.53
C PHE A 267 -13.20 5.06 -4.88
N THR A 268 -13.80 4.65 -6.00
CA THR A 268 -15.08 5.21 -6.43
C THR A 268 -16.07 4.12 -6.81
N VAL A 269 -17.32 4.29 -6.43
CA VAL A 269 -18.45 3.43 -6.84
C VAL A 269 -19.53 4.35 -7.42
N PRO A 270 -19.91 4.20 -8.70
CA PRO A 270 -20.94 5.04 -9.29
C PRO A 270 -22.32 4.69 -8.72
N THR A 271 -23.21 5.67 -8.71
CA THR A 271 -24.63 5.46 -8.45
C THR A 271 -25.38 5.00 -9.71
N ASP A 272 -24.79 5.24 -10.88
CA ASP A 272 -25.21 4.78 -12.20
C ASP A 272 -24.01 4.08 -12.86
N PRO A 273 -24.06 2.75 -13.10
CA PRO A 273 -22.96 2.00 -13.71
C PRO A 273 -22.51 2.51 -15.09
N ASP A 274 -23.40 3.17 -15.82
CA ASP A 274 -23.14 3.72 -17.15
C ASP A 274 -22.44 5.09 -17.10
N ASP A 275 -22.25 5.68 -15.90
CA ASP A 275 -21.55 6.94 -15.76
C ASP A 275 -20.03 6.77 -16.01
N GLY A 276 -19.57 7.24 -17.17
CA GLY A 276 -18.17 7.16 -17.60
C GLY A 276 -17.18 8.10 -16.90
N ARG A 277 -17.62 8.99 -15.99
CA ARG A 277 -16.80 10.08 -15.40
C ARG A 277 -15.94 9.66 -14.19
N GLY A 278 -15.72 8.36 -13.98
CA GLY A 278 -14.96 7.86 -12.82
C GLY A 278 -13.53 8.32 -12.76
N GLU A 279 -12.84 8.40 -13.89
CA GLU A 279 -11.44 8.88 -13.96
C GLU A 279 -11.33 10.36 -13.59
N GLU A 280 -12.28 11.18 -14.07
CA GLU A 280 -12.37 12.59 -13.71
C GLU A 280 -12.68 12.78 -12.21
N ALA A 281 -13.51 11.92 -11.63
CA ALA A 281 -13.81 11.93 -10.21
C ALA A 281 -12.55 11.63 -9.38
N VAL A 282 -11.74 10.64 -9.78
CA VAL A 282 -10.45 10.33 -9.13
C VAL A 282 -9.50 11.54 -9.21
N ALA A 283 -9.37 12.17 -10.39
CA ALA A 283 -8.53 13.34 -10.56
C ALA A 283 -8.98 14.55 -9.71
N ALA A 284 -10.30 14.78 -9.64
CA ALA A 284 -10.86 15.85 -8.81
C ALA A 284 -10.64 15.61 -7.31
N THR A 285 -10.85 14.38 -6.87
CA THR A 285 -10.60 13.93 -5.49
C THR A 285 -9.12 14.08 -5.13
N THR A 286 -8.22 13.72 -6.04
CA THR A 286 -6.76 13.89 -5.84
C THR A 286 -6.41 15.35 -5.58
N ARG A 287 -6.91 16.29 -6.38
CA ARG A 287 -6.68 17.73 -6.17
C ARG A 287 -7.18 18.20 -4.82
N ALA A 288 -8.38 17.79 -4.43
CA ALA A 288 -8.97 18.16 -3.15
C ALA A 288 -8.15 17.61 -1.95
N ALA A 289 -7.73 16.35 -2.01
CA ALA A 289 -6.94 15.69 -0.96
C ALA A 289 -5.56 16.35 -0.80
N LEU A 290 -4.87 16.64 -1.91
CA LEU A 290 -3.58 17.34 -1.87
C LEU A 290 -3.71 18.77 -1.38
N GLY A 291 -4.79 19.47 -1.76
CA GLY A 291 -5.11 20.81 -1.24
C GLY A 291 -5.31 20.84 0.27
N ALA A 292 -6.02 19.84 0.82
CA ALA A 292 -6.22 19.72 2.27
C ALA A 292 -4.89 19.49 3.01
N LEU A 293 -4.01 18.60 2.53
CA LEU A 293 -2.69 18.38 3.13
C LEU A 293 -1.76 19.60 2.97
N GLY A 294 -1.83 20.30 1.82
CA GLY A 294 -1.00 21.48 1.55
C GLY A 294 -1.38 22.69 2.40
N GLY A 295 -2.64 22.87 2.75
CA GLY A 295 -3.12 23.92 3.66
C GLY A 295 -2.77 23.69 5.13
N ALA A 296 -2.22 22.52 5.47
CA ALA A 296 -1.80 22.15 6.83
C ALA A 296 -0.28 22.19 7.04
N ARG A 297 0.50 22.54 6.00
CA ARG A 297 1.97 22.68 6.03
C ARG A 297 2.40 24.10 6.37
#